data_c20afd6bedebbcb446fcb5c160ea8e86
#
_entry.id   c20afd6bedebbcb446fcb5c160ea8e86
#
_cell.length_a   1.000
_cell.length_b   1.000
_cell.length_c   1.000
_cell.angle_alpha   90.00
_cell.angle_beta   90.00
_cell.angle_gamma   90.00
#
_symmetry.space_group_name_H-M   'P 1'
#
loop_
_entity.id
_entity.type
_entity.pdbx_description
1 polymer ?
#
loop_
_entity_poly.entity_id
_entity_poly.type
_entity_poly.pdbx_seq_one_letter_code
_entity_poly.pdbx_strand_id
1 'polypeptide(L)'
;MRNILLASLTLLSATAFAGPQCTTTDKSEWLDQAKFQEDLKAQGYDIKVFKVTDGNCYEIYGWNKDKQKVEIYFDPVTGKVVKEEIED
;
A
#
# COMPACT_ATOMS: atom_id res chain seq x y z
N MET A 1 8.94 42.76 21.81
CA MET A 1 8.72 42.22 21.59
C MET A 1 8.60 41.44 20.94
N ARG A 2 8.63 41.08 20.80
CA ARG A 2 8.47 40.30 20.37
C ARG A 2 8.33 39.47 19.63
N ASN A 3 8.39 39.08 19.48
CA ASN A 3 8.26 38.35 18.99
C ASN A 3 8.15 37.42 18.34
N ILE A 4 8.06 36.96 18.19
CA ILE A 4 7.89 36.14 17.72
C ILE A 4 7.75 35.29 17.05
N LEU A 5 7.71 34.91 16.83
CA LEU A 5 7.51 34.12 16.30
C LEU A 5 7.40 33.31 15.65
N LEU A 6 7.41 32.95 15.53
CA LEU A 6 7.28 32.20 15.00
C LEU A 6 7.27 31.37 14.37
N ALA A 7 7.27 31.02 14.26
CA ALA A 7 7.21 30.25 13.74
C ALA A 7 7.13 29.46 13.17
N SER A 8 7.00 29.19 13.05
CA SER A 8 6.83 28.40 12.55
C SER A 8 6.71 27.55 12.08
N LEU A 9 6.65 27.21 11.93
CA LEU A 9 6.47 26.39 11.56
C LEU A 9 6.37 25.63 10.87
N THR A 10 6.32 25.26 10.65
CA THR A 10 6.23 24.54 10.10
C THR A 10 6.21 23.66 9.62
N LEU A 11 6.23 23.19 9.48
CA LEU A 11 6.22 22.36 9.06
C LEU A 11 6.01 21.53 8.59
N LEU A 12 5.77 21.23 8.56
CA LEU A 12 5.58 20.31 8.27
C LEU A 12 5.44 19.73 7.42
N SER A 13 5.66 19.61 7.01
CA SER A 13 5.67 19.03 5.98
C SER A 13 5.78 17.77 5.73
N ALA A 14 5.29 17.41 6.01
CA ALA A 14 5.28 16.07 5.93
C ALA A 14 5.01 15.56 4.61
N THR A 15 5.85 14.86 4.14
CA THR A 15 5.56 14.04 3.08
C THR A 15 4.77 12.91 3.58
N ALA A 16 3.54 13.01 3.49
CA ALA A 16 2.71 11.86 3.80
C ALA A 16 2.63 11.04 2.54
N PHE A 17 3.00 9.81 2.62
CA PHE A 17 2.68 8.87 1.58
C PHE A 17 1.25 8.43 1.79
N ALA A 18 0.51 8.24 0.71
CA ALA A 18 -0.80 7.63 0.78
C ALA A 18 -0.56 6.14 1.01
N GLY A 19 -0.81 5.69 2.21
CA GLY A 19 -0.64 4.29 2.55
C GLY A 19 0.66 3.97 3.26
N PRO A 20 0.88 2.72 3.56
CA PRO A 20 2.03 2.29 4.35
C PRO A 20 3.32 2.23 3.54
N GLN A 21 4.41 2.12 4.30
CA GLN A 21 5.72 1.81 3.75
C GLN A 21 5.92 0.31 3.93
N CYS A 22 6.12 -0.43 2.84
CA CYS A 22 6.16 -1.87 2.93
C CYS A 22 7.56 -2.46 2.99
N THR A 23 8.49 -1.92 2.23
CA THR A 23 9.83 -2.48 2.22
C THR A 23 10.85 -1.48 1.71
N THR A 24 12.10 -1.68 2.12
CA THR A 24 13.25 -0.96 1.54
C THR A 24 14.10 -1.89 0.70
N THR A 25 13.66 -3.13 0.52
CA THR A 25 14.38 -4.13 -0.25
C THR A 25 14.37 -3.78 -1.73
N ASP A 26 15.48 -4.05 -2.41
CA ASP A 26 15.62 -3.79 -3.83
C ASP A 26 14.53 -4.52 -4.62
N LYS A 27 14.03 -3.86 -5.64
CA LYS A 27 12.95 -4.41 -6.46
C LYS A 27 13.29 -5.74 -7.11
N SER A 28 14.58 -6.01 -7.31
CA SER A 28 15.00 -7.28 -7.88
C SER A 28 14.65 -8.46 -6.99
N GLU A 29 14.36 -8.21 -5.70
CA GLU A 29 13.99 -9.24 -4.74
C GLU A 29 12.48 -9.38 -4.56
N TRP A 30 11.71 -8.61 -5.30
CA TRP A 30 10.25 -8.62 -5.14
C TRP A 30 9.64 -9.81 -5.89
N LEU A 31 8.51 -10.27 -5.40
CA LEU A 31 7.74 -11.31 -6.07
C LEU A 31 7.31 -10.82 -7.44
N ASP A 32 7.30 -11.73 -8.41
CA ASP A 32 6.86 -11.41 -9.77
C ASP A 32 5.41 -10.91 -9.73
N GLN A 33 5.17 -9.78 -10.36
CA GLN A 33 3.87 -9.14 -10.28
C GLN A 33 2.74 -9.99 -10.87
N ALA A 34 2.98 -10.59 -12.02
CA ALA A 34 1.94 -11.38 -12.67
C ALA A 34 1.60 -12.61 -11.84
N LYS A 35 2.63 -13.28 -11.33
CA LYS A 35 2.43 -14.45 -10.51
C LYS A 35 1.73 -14.12 -9.20
N PHE A 36 2.11 -13.01 -8.60
CA PHE A 36 1.49 -12.56 -7.36
C PHE A 36 -0.02 -12.35 -7.55
N GLN A 37 -0.38 -11.69 -8.65
CA GLN A 37 -1.79 -11.47 -8.95
C GLN A 37 -2.53 -12.76 -9.25
N GLU A 38 -1.88 -13.69 -9.94
CA GLU A 38 -2.49 -14.99 -10.19
C GLU A 38 -2.74 -15.75 -8.90
N ASP A 39 -1.79 -15.71 -7.98
CA ASP A 39 -1.93 -16.37 -6.70
C ASP A 39 -3.11 -15.79 -5.91
N LEU A 40 -3.26 -14.46 -5.93
CA LEU A 40 -4.39 -13.83 -5.27
C LEU A 40 -5.73 -14.25 -5.88
N LYS A 41 -5.77 -14.33 -7.21
CA LYS A 41 -6.99 -14.77 -7.89
C LYS A 41 -7.32 -16.21 -7.50
N ALA A 42 -6.32 -17.04 -7.38
CA ALA A 42 -6.52 -18.44 -6.96
C ALA A 42 -7.06 -18.52 -5.55
N GLN A 43 -6.77 -17.52 -4.72
CA GLN A 43 -7.29 -17.45 -3.36
C GLN A 43 -8.69 -16.85 -3.28
N GLY A 44 -9.24 -16.41 -4.39
CA GLY A 44 -10.60 -15.90 -4.43
C GLY A 44 -10.72 -14.40 -4.55
N TYR A 45 -9.61 -13.68 -4.69
CA TYR A 45 -9.66 -12.24 -4.90
C TYR A 45 -10.03 -11.91 -6.33
N ASP A 46 -10.83 -10.87 -6.49
CA ASP A 46 -11.16 -10.31 -7.79
C ASP A 46 -10.48 -8.94 -7.86
N ILE A 47 -9.41 -8.85 -8.63
CA ILE A 47 -8.57 -7.66 -8.66
C ILE A 47 -9.07 -6.72 -9.75
N LYS A 48 -9.49 -5.52 -9.35
CA LYS A 48 -9.88 -4.49 -10.29
C LYS A 48 -8.69 -3.63 -10.68
N VAL A 49 -7.86 -3.27 -9.71
CA VAL A 49 -6.67 -2.45 -9.93
C VAL A 49 -5.51 -3.04 -9.15
N PHE A 50 -4.36 -3.13 -9.79
CA PHE A 50 -3.11 -3.51 -9.15
C PHE A 50 -2.11 -2.40 -9.40
N LYS A 51 -1.36 -2.00 -8.38
CA LYS A 51 -0.30 -1.02 -8.59
C LYS A 51 0.81 -1.17 -7.56
N VAL A 52 1.96 -0.59 -7.90
CA VAL A 52 3.08 -0.45 -7.00
C VAL A 52 3.02 0.96 -6.43
N THR A 53 3.05 1.07 -5.12
CA THR A 53 2.89 2.37 -4.47
C THR A 53 4.22 3.07 -4.24
N ASP A 54 4.15 4.35 -3.91
CA ASP A 54 5.35 5.11 -3.55
C ASP A 54 6.01 4.57 -2.29
N GLY A 55 5.24 3.89 -1.44
CA GLY A 55 5.76 3.25 -0.23
C GLY A 55 6.31 1.86 -0.48
N ASN A 56 6.47 1.48 -1.76
CA ASN A 56 7.00 0.18 -2.15
C ASN A 56 6.14 -0.98 -1.66
N CYS A 57 4.84 -0.83 -1.84
CA CYS A 57 3.89 -1.89 -1.60
C CYS A 57 3.30 -2.38 -2.91
N TYR A 58 2.84 -3.61 -2.95
CA TYR A 58 1.87 -4.03 -3.95
C TYR A 58 0.50 -3.71 -3.37
N GLU A 59 -0.30 -3.01 -4.14
CA GLU A 59 -1.63 -2.62 -3.68
C GLU A 59 -2.68 -3.12 -4.65
N ILE A 60 -3.77 -3.66 -4.11
CA ILE A 60 -4.94 -4.02 -4.93
C ILE A 60 -6.17 -3.28 -4.44
N TYR A 61 -7.03 -2.98 -5.41
CA TYR A 61 -8.43 -2.63 -5.17
C TYR A 61 -9.24 -3.71 -5.84
N GLY A 62 -10.26 -4.18 -5.17
CA GLY A 62 -11.12 -5.21 -5.75
C GLY A 62 -12.04 -5.79 -4.71
N TRP A 63 -12.26 -7.09 -4.80
CA TRP A 63 -13.17 -7.79 -3.90
C TRP A 63 -12.48 -9.03 -3.36
N ASN A 64 -12.77 -9.34 -2.09
CA ASN A 64 -12.26 -10.58 -1.51
C ASN A 64 -13.19 -11.75 -1.86
N LYS A 65 -12.87 -12.94 -1.34
CA LYS A 65 -13.66 -14.12 -1.65
C LYS A 65 -15.10 -14.05 -1.13
N ASP A 66 -15.36 -13.18 -0.16
CA ASP A 66 -16.68 -12.96 0.38
C ASP A 66 -17.42 -11.83 -0.33
N LYS A 67 -16.86 -11.36 -1.45
CA LYS A 67 -17.41 -10.30 -2.30
C LYS A 67 -17.52 -8.96 -1.61
N GLN A 68 -16.67 -8.76 -0.61
CA GLN A 68 -16.54 -7.47 0.05
C GLN A 68 -15.51 -6.64 -0.71
N LYS A 69 -15.79 -5.37 -0.86
CA LYS A 69 -14.88 -4.45 -1.53
C LYS A 69 -13.70 -4.17 -0.62
N VAL A 70 -12.49 -4.30 -1.16
CA VAL A 70 -11.28 -4.18 -0.34
C VAL A 70 -10.24 -3.32 -1.01
N GLU A 71 -9.39 -2.72 -0.15
CA GLU A 71 -8.14 -2.09 -0.55
C GLU A 71 -7.07 -2.74 0.32
N ILE A 72 -6.10 -3.39 -0.30
CA ILE A 72 -5.10 -4.15 0.44
C ILE A 72 -3.71 -3.80 -0.04
N TYR A 73 -2.80 -3.59 0.93
CA TYR A 73 -1.38 -3.36 0.67
C TYR A 73 -0.61 -4.57 1.15
N PHE A 74 0.30 -5.03 0.31
CA PHE A 74 1.12 -6.21 0.59
C PHE A 74 2.60 -5.84 0.55
N ASP A 75 3.38 -6.52 1.36
CA ASP A 75 4.84 -6.49 1.26
C ASP A 75 5.21 -7.23 -0.04
N PRO A 76 5.86 -6.56 -0.99
CA PRO A 76 6.14 -7.19 -2.28
C PRO A 76 7.21 -8.26 -2.23
N VAL A 77 7.97 -8.34 -1.14
CA VAL A 77 9.00 -9.37 -0.98
C VAL A 77 8.40 -10.67 -0.47
N THR A 78 7.50 -10.58 0.50
CA THR A 78 6.94 -11.77 1.15
C THR A 78 5.52 -12.09 0.73
N GLY A 79 4.80 -11.10 0.20
CA GLY A 79 3.38 -11.27 -0.13
C GLY A 79 2.45 -11.14 1.06
N LYS A 80 2.99 -10.75 2.22
CA LYS A 80 2.15 -10.63 3.42
C LYS A 80 1.36 -9.34 3.40
N VAL A 81 0.15 -9.40 3.94
CA VAL A 81 -0.69 -8.22 4.08
C VAL A 81 -0.09 -7.27 5.10
N VAL A 82 0.08 -6.01 4.72
CA VAL A 82 0.56 -4.96 5.60
C VAL A 82 -0.61 -4.14 6.12
N LYS A 83 -1.58 -3.89 5.25
CA LYS A 83 -2.77 -3.12 5.62
C LYS A 83 -3.93 -3.56 4.76
N GLU A 84 -5.07 -3.72 5.37
CA GLU A 84 -6.28 -4.11 4.66
C GLU A 84 -7.45 -3.28 5.15
N GLU A 85 -8.19 -2.70 4.20
CA GLU A 85 -9.42 -1.98 4.49
C GLU A 85 -10.55 -2.65 3.74
N ILE A 86 -11.61 -2.94 4.47
CA ILE A 86 -12.82 -3.55 3.91
C ILE A 86 -13.89 -2.47 3.92
N GLU A 87 -14.46 -2.22 2.74
CA GLU A 87 -15.51 -1.22 2.59
C GLU A 87 -16.85 -1.95 2.42
N ASP A 88 -17.83 -1.48 3.11
CA ASP A 88 -19.18 -2.06 3.00
C ASP A 88 -20.00 -1.36 1.94
#